data_8d9c2cad403a2f0742f99cd6a086aa49
#
_entry.id   8d9c2cad403a2f0742f99cd6a086aa49
#
_cell.length_a   1.000
_cell.length_b   1.000
_cell.length_c   1.000
_cell.angle_alpha   90.00
_cell.angle_beta   90.00
_cell.angle_gamma   90.00
#
_symmetry.space_group_name_H-M   'P 1'
#
loop_
_entity.id
_entity.type
_entity.pdbx_description
1 polymer ?
#
loop_
_entity_poly.entity_id
_entity_poly.type
_entity_poly.pdbx_seq_one_letter_code
_entity_poly.pdbx_strand_id
1 'polypeptide(L)'
;MLIVYHAMFYVDESIGIFAGDVWHTLVWAARRMWIGVPIFFVISGYCIAGSVRSLQDQPGGLKQFAQRRFFRIYPPLWVACAMAALTWQVAETSPFLSQYCRQIKGVGDLSIWQWIGNLTATESWLHHIFSSGSGPNYLMGIIWTLCYEEQFYLIAALMLIAFRSKAFLGSVAVTAIAALLFLSGLAVSPSLAGFFLDGHWLLFAFGWAAHHAINESRLAGKICIIGALLLTTVAALLAMRGENSDTALHFDLSLASAASFALLLIIAHPWDAVLSKARLTQPFAAVGKISYSVYLTHYAPVTLISAAFAGVGLHSHFSTLAVVLPLSFLASWLVGYPFYLLIERRFSTGRKKSAKAASCLPESIAPQKAPC
;
A
#
# COMPACT_ATOMS: atom_id res chain seq x y z
N MET A 1 -8.32 -1.77 8.26
CA MET A 1 -7.60 -3.05 8.29
C MET A 1 -6.27 -2.92 9.03
N LEU A 2 -5.31 -2.09 8.59
CA LEU A 2 -3.97 -2.03 9.21
C LEU A 2 -3.97 -1.54 10.66
N ILE A 3 -4.81 -0.57 11.03
CA ILE A 3 -4.96 -0.16 12.43
C ILE A 3 -5.38 -1.36 13.30
N VAL A 4 -6.32 -2.17 12.81
CA VAL A 4 -6.78 -3.39 13.51
C VAL A 4 -5.61 -4.37 13.68
N TYR A 5 -4.86 -4.61 12.61
CA TYR A 5 -3.69 -5.49 12.65
C TYR A 5 -2.63 -5.03 13.65
N HIS A 6 -2.21 -3.76 13.57
CA HIS A 6 -1.17 -3.21 14.45
C HIS A 6 -1.60 -3.14 15.92
N ALA A 7 -2.88 -2.92 16.20
CA ALA A 7 -3.40 -2.96 17.57
C ALA A 7 -3.30 -4.35 18.23
N MET A 8 -3.14 -5.43 17.44
CA MET A 8 -3.00 -6.79 17.95
C MET A 8 -1.55 -7.19 18.29
N PHE A 9 -0.55 -6.32 18.12
CA PHE A 9 0.87 -6.68 18.32
C PHE A 9 1.25 -7.02 19.77
N TYR A 10 0.49 -6.52 20.72
CA TYR A 10 0.76 -6.69 22.16
C TYR A 10 -0.25 -7.62 22.85
N VAL A 11 -1.11 -8.30 22.09
CA VAL A 11 -2.02 -9.30 22.68
C VAL A 11 -1.25 -10.51 23.15
N ASP A 12 -1.52 -10.96 24.36
CA ASP A 12 -0.90 -12.14 24.94
C ASP A 12 -1.33 -13.40 24.18
N GLU A 13 -0.33 -14.14 23.66
CA GLU A 13 -0.53 -15.38 22.92
C GLU A 13 -0.57 -16.63 23.85
N SER A 14 -0.17 -16.47 25.11
CA SER A 14 -0.11 -17.58 26.07
C SER A 14 -1.49 -18.06 26.53
N ILE A 15 -2.54 -17.27 26.27
CA ILE A 15 -3.92 -17.70 26.46
C ILE A 15 -4.26 -18.61 25.27
N GLY A 16 -4.06 -19.91 25.50
CA GLY A 16 -4.05 -20.97 24.51
C GLY A 16 -5.22 -20.96 23.53
N ILE A 17 -4.96 -21.58 22.39
CA ILE A 17 -5.90 -21.88 21.31
C ILE A 17 -7.03 -22.79 21.80
N PHE A 18 -7.83 -22.35 22.76
CA PHE A 18 -9.02 -23.10 23.15
C PHE A 18 -10.23 -22.57 22.37
N ALA A 19 -10.64 -23.42 21.44
CA ALA A 19 -11.86 -23.30 20.69
C ALA A 19 -13.04 -22.99 21.62
N GLY A 20 -13.67 -21.84 21.40
CA GLY A 20 -14.94 -21.49 22.04
C GLY A 20 -15.08 -20.08 22.54
N ASP A 21 -13.99 -19.33 22.75
CA ASP A 21 -14.10 -17.91 23.12
C ASP A 21 -14.24 -17.06 21.87
N VAL A 22 -15.34 -16.31 21.78
CA VAL A 22 -15.62 -15.37 20.70
C VAL A 22 -14.50 -14.31 20.56
N TRP A 23 -13.91 -13.87 21.66
CA TRP A 23 -12.84 -12.87 21.68
C TRP A 23 -11.57 -13.40 21.03
N HIS A 24 -11.22 -14.65 21.26
CA HIS A 24 -10.10 -15.31 20.59
C HIS A 24 -10.31 -15.35 19.08
N THR A 25 -11.52 -15.77 18.63
CA THR A 25 -11.86 -15.82 17.20
C THR A 25 -11.77 -14.44 16.56
N LEU A 26 -12.23 -13.39 17.25
CA LEU A 26 -12.17 -12.01 16.75
C LEU A 26 -10.71 -11.50 16.66
N VAL A 27 -9.86 -11.78 17.66
CA VAL A 27 -8.43 -11.43 17.60
C VAL A 27 -7.73 -12.20 16.49
N TRP A 28 -8.04 -13.49 16.33
CA TRP A 28 -7.51 -14.31 15.24
C TRP A 28 -7.87 -13.72 13.86
N ALA A 29 -9.11 -13.27 13.66
CA ALA A 29 -9.52 -12.58 12.46
C ALA A 29 -8.86 -11.20 12.31
N ALA A 30 -8.75 -10.44 13.41
CA ALA A 30 -8.10 -9.12 13.44
C ALA A 30 -6.62 -9.19 13.04
N ARG A 31 -5.90 -10.22 13.48
CA ARG A 31 -4.50 -10.46 13.10
C ARG A 31 -4.32 -10.76 11.61
N ARG A 32 -5.37 -11.19 10.90
CA ARG A 32 -5.35 -11.40 9.45
C ARG A 32 -5.66 -10.13 8.65
N MET A 33 -5.96 -9.02 9.30
CA MET A 33 -6.21 -7.74 8.63
C MET A 33 -4.98 -7.15 7.93
N TRP A 34 -3.79 -7.78 8.06
CA TRP A 34 -2.62 -7.49 7.22
C TRP A 34 -2.89 -7.71 5.72
N ILE A 35 -3.92 -8.52 5.34
CA ILE A 35 -4.37 -8.67 3.95
C ILE A 35 -4.79 -7.34 3.31
N GLY A 36 -4.95 -6.28 4.10
CA GLY A 36 -5.08 -4.92 3.60
C GLY A 36 -3.90 -4.46 2.74
N VAL A 37 -2.69 -5.03 2.94
CA VAL A 37 -1.51 -4.68 2.12
C VAL A 37 -1.60 -5.25 0.70
N PRO A 38 -1.86 -6.54 0.47
CA PRO A 38 -2.13 -7.05 -0.87
C PRO A 38 -3.24 -6.29 -1.60
N ILE A 39 -4.34 -5.98 -0.92
CA ILE A 39 -5.44 -5.17 -1.47
C ILE A 39 -4.96 -3.77 -1.86
N PHE A 40 -4.14 -3.14 -1.02
CA PHE A 40 -3.53 -1.83 -1.31
C PHE A 40 -2.69 -1.88 -2.58
N PHE A 41 -1.86 -2.92 -2.78
CA PHE A 41 -1.07 -3.07 -4.01
C PHE A 41 -1.95 -3.26 -5.25
N VAL A 42 -3.07 -3.99 -5.16
CA VAL A 42 -4.04 -4.10 -6.25
C VAL A 42 -4.65 -2.74 -6.60
N ILE A 43 -5.08 -1.97 -5.59
CA ILE A 43 -5.63 -0.61 -5.80
C ILE A 43 -4.57 0.29 -6.44
N SER A 44 -3.32 0.23 -5.97
CA SER A 44 -2.21 0.99 -6.54
C SER A 44 -1.98 0.61 -8.01
N GLY A 45 -1.92 -0.68 -8.34
CA GLY A 45 -1.81 -1.17 -9.71
C GLY A 45 -2.93 -0.70 -10.62
N TYR A 46 -4.17 -0.77 -10.17
CA TYR A 46 -5.34 -0.27 -10.89
C TYR A 46 -5.24 1.23 -11.19
N CYS A 47 -4.93 2.04 -10.18
CA CYS A 47 -4.80 3.49 -10.31
C CYS A 47 -3.61 3.90 -11.20
N ILE A 48 -2.50 3.15 -11.13
CA ILE A 48 -1.32 3.42 -11.96
C ILE A 48 -1.60 3.06 -13.42
N ALA A 49 -2.24 1.92 -13.70
CA ALA A 49 -2.65 1.55 -15.04
C ALA A 49 -3.53 2.64 -15.68
N GLY A 50 -4.51 3.17 -14.94
CA GLY A 50 -5.33 4.28 -15.38
C GLY A 50 -4.53 5.56 -15.65
N SER A 51 -3.55 5.86 -14.80
CA SER A 51 -2.67 7.03 -14.97
C SER A 51 -1.76 6.88 -16.20
N VAL A 52 -1.17 5.70 -16.40
CA VAL A 52 -0.36 5.38 -17.58
C VAL A 52 -1.18 5.51 -18.84
N ARG A 53 -2.36 4.88 -18.89
CA ARG A 53 -3.26 4.95 -20.05
C ARG A 53 -3.66 6.40 -20.40
N SER A 54 -3.91 7.23 -19.41
CA SER A 54 -4.31 8.63 -19.63
C SER A 54 -3.16 9.53 -20.08
N LEU A 55 -1.91 9.15 -19.85
CA LEU A 55 -0.73 10.00 -20.08
C LEU A 55 0.18 9.48 -21.21
N GLN A 56 0.02 8.23 -21.64
CA GLN A 56 0.93 7.58 -22.59
C GLN A 56 1.06 8.31 -23.94
N ASP A 57 -0.03 8.93 -24.42
CA ASP A 57 -0.07 9.61 -25.70
C ASP A 57 0.00 11.17 -25.56
N GLN A 58 0.19 11.66 -24.31
CA GLN A 58 0.25 13.10 -24.06
C GLN A 58 1.70 13.62 -24.13
N PRO A 59 1.93 14.79 -24.80
CA PRO A 59 3.22 15.46 -24.71
C PRO A 59 3.58 15.76 -23.26
N GLY A 60 4.77 15.34 -22.82
CA GLY A 60 5.20 15.53 -21.41
C GLY A 60 4.49 14.62 -20.39
N GLY A 61 3.78 13.58 -20.84
CA GLY A 61 3.03 12.66 -19.96
C GLY A 61 3.91 12.00 -18.90
N LEU A 62 5.14 11.61 -19.24
CA LEU A 62 6.10 11.07 -18.28
C LEU A 62 6.43 12.07 -17.16
N LYS A 63 6.75 13.33 -17.52
CA LYS A 63 7.02 14.38 -16.54
C LYS A 63 5.81 14.62 -15.64
N GLN A 64 4.62 14.62 -16.22
CA GLN A 64 3.38 14.80 -15.47
C GLN A 64 3.12 13.61 -14.55
N PHE A 65 3.39 12.37 -14.98
CA PHE A 65 3.31 11.16 -14.17
C PHE A 65 4.25 11.25 -12.97
N ALA A 66 5.55 11.47 -13.21
CA ALA A 66 6.57 11.56 -12.18
C ALA A 66 6.25 12.67 -11.15
N GLN A 67 5.88 13.87 -11.61
CA GLN A 67 5.51 14.98 -10.72
C GLN A 67 4.29 14.65 -9.86
N ARG A 68 3.26 13.97 -10.44
CA ARG A 68 2.06 13.57 -9.69
C ARG A 68 2.41 12.57 -8.59
N ARG A 69 3.31 11.65 -8.81
CA ARG A 69 3.72 10.65 -7.82
C ARG A 69 4.62 11.27 -6.77
N PHE A 70 5.61 12.06 -7.18
CA PHE A 70 6.51 12.75 -6.26
C PHE A 70 5.74 13.58 -5.22
N PHE A 71 4.87 14.48 -5.66
CA PHE A 71 4.12 15.35 -4.73
C PHE A 71 3.07 14.59 -3.90
N ARG A 72 2.62 13.44 -4.35
CA ARG A 72 1.72 12.60 -3.59
C ARG A 72 2.44 11.88 -2.45
N ILE A 73 3.67 11.40 -2.67
CA ILE A 73 4.38 10.55 -1.71
C ILE A 73 5.32 11.35 -0.82
N TYR A 74 6.30 12.04 -1.41
CA TYR A 74 7.47 12.52 -0.69
C TYR A 74 7.17 13.62 0.34
N PRO A 75 6.46 14.72 0.02
CA PRO A 75 6.23 15.74 1.02
C PRO A 75 5.45 15.24 2.24
N PRO A 76 4.35 14.45 2.09
CA PRO A 76 3.69 13.83 3.24
C PRO A 76 4.60 12.82 3.98
N LEU A 77 5.39 12.00 3.26
CA LEU A 77 6.31 11.05 3.88
C LEU A 77 7.34 11.75 4.76
N TRP A 78 7.96 12.83 4.29
CA TRP A 78 8.97 13.56 5.05
C TRP A 78 8.40 14.15 6.34
N VAL A 79 7.20 14.71 6.28
CA VAL A 79 6.52 15.22 7.49
C VAL A 79 6.16 14.07 8.43
N ALA A 80 5.66 12.95 7.92
CA ALA A 80 5.36 11.77 8.73
C ALA A 80 6.62 11.18 9.38
N CYS A 81 7.74 11.10 8.67
CA CYS A 81 9.04 10.68 9.22
C CYS A 81 9.51 11.63 10.34
N ALA A 82 9.41 12.94 10.13
CA ALA A 82 9.76 13.91 11.17
C ALA A 82 8.86 13.76 12.41
N MET A 83 7.56 13.60 12.22
CA MET A 83 6.62 13.34 13.32
C MET A 83 6.95 12.04 14.06
N ALA A 84 7.23 10.96 13.33
CA ALA A 84 7.60 9.68 13.92
C ALA A 84 8.91 9.77 14.70
N ALA A 85 9.95 10.40 14.14
CA ALA A 85 11.23 10.60 14.81
C ALA A 85 11.07 11.37 16.12
N LEU A 86 10.29 12.48 16.11
CA LEU A 86 9.99 13.25 17.32
C LEU A 86 9.19 12.41 18.33
N THR A 87 8.22 11.63 17.88
CA THR A 87 7.41 10.77 18.74
C THR A 87 8.27 9.70 19.41
N TRP A 88 9.15 9.04 18.67
CA TRP A 88 10.08 8.03 19.22
C TRP A 88 11.08 8.65 20.17
N GLN A 89 11.63 9.82 19.86
CA GLN A 89 12.54 10.54 20.77
C GLN A 89 11.87 10.87 22.11
N VAL A 90 10.63 11.36 22.08
CA VAL A 90 9.86 11.61 23.30
C VAL A 90 9.50 10.32 24.04
N ALA A 91 9.11 9.26 23.32
CA ALA A 91 8.77 7.98 23.93
C ALA A 91 9.99 7.32 24.60
N GLU A 92 11.17 7.46 24.03
CA GLU A 92 12.44 6.95 24.59
C GLU A 92 12.79 7.61 25.93
N THR A 93 12.45 8.88 26.14
CA THR A 93 12.68 9.57 27.42
C THR A 93 11.75 9.09 28.54
N SER A 94 10.67 8.36 28.22
CA SER A 94 9.76 7.78 29.19
C SER A 94 10.23 6.38 29.61
N PRO A 95 10.64 6.15 30.89
CA PRO A 95 11.05 4.84 31.37
C PRO A 95 10.00 3.76 31.15
N PHE A 96 8.72 4.14 31.28
CA PHE A 96 7.58 3.24 31.07
C PHE A 96 7.46 2.83 29.59
N LEU A 97 7.44 3.79 28.66
CA LEU A 97 7.29 3.49 27.23
C LEU A 97 8.52 2.79 26.67
N SER A 98 9.72 3.17 27.06
CA SER A 98 10.97 2.52 26.63
C SER A 98 11.04 1.06 27.05
N GLN A 99 10.46 0.71 28.20
CA GLN A 99 10.39 -0.68 28.68
C GLN A 99 9.38 -1.53 27.89
N TYR A 100 8.22 -1.01 27.57
CA TYR A 100 7.13 -1.79 26.99
C TYR A 100 6.96 -1.65 25.50
N CYS A 101 7.41 -0.56 24.87
CA CYS A 101 7.31 -0.37 23.44
C CYS A 101 8.53 -0.94 22.71
N ARG A 102 8.38 -2.13 22.15
CA ARG A 102 9.43 -2.85 21.42
C ARG A 102 9.79 -2.21 20.06
N GLN A 103 8.96 -1.31 19.55
CA GLN A 103 9.12 -0.67 18.24
C GLN A 103 9.72 0.73 18.31
N ILE A 104 10.02 1.24 19.51
CA ILE A 104 10.75 2.51 19.64
C ILE A 104 12.13 2.34 19.00
N LYS A 105 12.45 3.25 18.10
CA LYS A 105 13.79 3.37 17.52
C LYS A 105 14.30 4.76 17.84
N GLY A 106 15.39 4.83 18.57
CA GLY A 106 16.10 6.06 18.79
C GLY A 106 16.52 6.70 17.45
N VAL A 107 16.48 8.01 17.38
CA VAL A 107 16.93 8.74 16.18
C VAL A 107 18.39 8.39 15.85
N GLY A 108 19.19 8.07 16.88
CA GLY A 108 20.59 7.63 16.76
C GLY A 108 20.79 6.18 16.31
N ASP A 109 19.77 5.35 16.33
CA ASP A 109 19.86 3.92 15.95
C ASP A 109 19.89 3.71 14.44
N LEU A 110 19.57 4.75 13.67
CA LEU A 110 19.57 4.71 12.22
C LEU A 110 20.86 5.29 11.66
N SER A 111 21.57 4.52 10.85
CA SER A 111 22.70 5.02 10.07
C SER A 111 22.25 6.06 9.03
N ILE A 112 23.19 6.85 8.50
CA ILE A 112 22.90 7.85 7.47
C ILE A 112 22.26 7.21 6.23
N TRP A 113 22.65 5.99 5.85
CA TRP A 113 22.09 5.27 4.72
C TRP A 113 20.66 4.81 4.98
N GLN A 114 20.35 4.38 6.21
CA GLN A 114 19.00 4.03 6.63
C GLN A 114 18.09 5.27 6.67
N TRP A 115 18.61 6.43 7.11
CA TRP A 115 17.87 7.69 6.99
C TRP A 115 17.56 8.04 5.53
N ILE A 116 18.55 7.95 4.63
CA ILE A 116 18.33 8.14 3.20
C ILE A 116 17.29 7.15 2.69
N GLY A 117 17.41 5.85 3.00
CA GLY A 117 16.49 4.81 2.59
C GLY A 117 15.04 5.06 3.04
N ASN A 118 14.85 5.49 4.29
CA ASN A 118 13.54 5.83 4.82
C ASN A 118 12.93 7.09 4.16
N LEU A 119 13.73 8.15 3.96
CA LEU A 119 13.26 9.40 3.37
C LEU A 119 13.02 9.32 1.85
N THR A 120 13.68 8.40 1.18
CA THR A 120 13.53 8.16 -0.26
C THR A 120 12.65 6.95 -0.59
N ALA A 121 12.10 6.28 0.44
CA ALA A 121 11.34 5.03 0.29
C ALA A 121 12.13 3.94 -0.47
N THR A 122 13.43 3.77 -0.17
CA THR A 122 14.33 2.81 -0.81
C THR A 122 14.96 1.82 0.17
N GLU A 123 14.67 1.93 1.46
CA GLU A 123 15.28 1.12 2.52
C GLU A 123 15.12 -0.39 2.27
N SER A 124 14.03 -0.85 1.65
CA SER A 124 13.77 -2.26 1.39
C SER A 124 14.87 -2.95 0.58
N TRP A 125 15.56 -2.23 -0.31
CA TRP A 125 16.63 -2.75 -1.14
C TRP A 125 17.97 -2.04 -0.92
N LEU A 126 17.98 -0.80 -0.43
CA LEU A 126 19.20 -0.03 -0.19
C LEU A 126 20.07 -0.68 0.90
N HIS A 127 19.46 -1.34 1.89
CA HIS A 127 20.16 -2.05 2.94
C HIS A 127 21.08 -3.17 2.41
N HIS A 128 20.76 -3.80 1.27
CA HIS A 128 21.62 -4.80 0.63
C HIS A 128 22.97 -4.21 0.19
N ILE A 129 23.00 -2.90 -0.11
CA ILE A 129 24.21 -2.22 -0.61
C ILE A 129 25.05 -1.67 0.54
N PHE A 130 24.39 -1.09 1.57
CA PHE A 130 25.07 -0.30 2.60
C PHE A 130 24.99 -0.85 4.02
N SER A 131 24.20 -1.92 4.24
CA SER A 131 24.00 -2.50 5.57
C SER A 131 24.30 -4.00 5.54
N SER A 132 25.58 -4.38 5.29
CA SER A 132 26.00 -5.75 5.15
C SER A 132 25.58 -6.61 6.38
N GLY A 133 24.61 -7.49 6.17
CA GLY A 133 24.18 -8.50 7.14
C GLY A 133 23.06 -8.12 8.10
N SER A 134 22.66 -6.84 8.18
CA SER A 134 21.44 -6.43 8.90
C SER A 134 20.30 -6.23 7.91
N GLY A 135 19.10 -6.72 8.24
CA GLY A 135 17.90 -6.45 7.42
C GLY A 135 17.53 -4.97 7.36
N PRO A 136 16.48 -4.62 6.63
CA PRO A 136 16.04 -3.22 6.51
C PRO A 136 15.59 -2.66 7.86
N ASN A 137 15.94 -1.40 8.14
CA ASN A 137 15.62 -0.74 9.39
C ASN A 137 14.69 0.46 9.14
N TYR A 138 13.39 0.25 9.31
CA TYR A 138 12.38 1.27 9.06
C TYR A 138 12.11 2.13 10.29
N LEU A 139 12.09 3.45 10.12
CA LEU A 139 11.66 4.40 11.16
C LEU A 139 10.19 4.18 11.57
N MET A 140 9.37 3.81 10.61
CA MET A 140 7.98 3.37 10.80
C MET A 140 7.79 2.06 10.03
N GLY A 141 7.23 1.05 10.70
CA GLY A 141 7.05 -0.28 10.11
C GLY A 141 6.22 -0.32 8.82
N ILE A 142 5.54 0.77 8.47
CA ILE A 142 4.73 0.88 7.25
C ILE A 142 5.51 1.33 6.01
N ILE A 143 6.73 1.88 6.17
CA ILE A 143 7.52 2.43 5.04
C ILE A 143 7.87 1.36 4.01
N TRP A 144 7.99 0.10 4.42
CA TRP A 144 8.33 -0.98 3.50
C TRP A 144 7.38 -1.08 2.29
N THR A 145 6.08 -0.84 2.48
CA THR A 145 5.12 -0.89 1.36
C THR A 145 5.30 0.28 0.40
N LEU A 146 5.72 1.46 0.90
CA LEU A 146 6.06 2.60 0.06
C LEU A 146 7.32 2.34 -0.76
N CYS A 147 8.29 1.58 -0.21
CA CYS A 147 9.47 1.17 -0.95
C CYS A 147 9.12 0.32 -2.17
N TYR A 148 8.13 -0.57 -2.07
CA TYR A 148 7.63 -1.32 -3.21
C TYR A 148 6.80 -0.43 -4.16
N GLU A 149 5.97 0.44 -3.63
CA GLU A 149 5.15 1.35 -4.43
C GLU A 149 6.05 2.27 -5.30
N GLU A 150 7.17 2.75 -4.76
CA GLU A 150 8.14 3.56 -5.51
C GLU A 150 8.78 2.77 -6.67
N GLN A 151 9.16 1.52 -6.43
CA GLN A 151 9.67 0.63 -7.46
C GLN A 151 8.62 0.39 -8.56
N PHE A 152 7.36 0.19 -8.18
CA PHE A 152 6.26 0.03 -9.15
C PHE A 152 6.06 1.28 -9.99
N TYR A 153 6.21 2.48 -9.41
CA TYR A 153 6.14 3.73 -10.16
C TYR A 153 7.33 3.90 -11.13
N LEU A 154 8.52 3.50 -10.71
CA LEU A 154 9.69 3.51 -11.58
C LEU A 154 9.47 2.59 -12.80
N ILE A 155 8.99 1.36 -12.57
CA ILE A 155 8.70 0.41 -13.64
C ILE A 155 7.60 0.94 -14.55
N ALA A 156 6.52 1.52 -14.01
CA ALA A 156 5.47 2.14 -14.80
C ALA A 156 5.99 3.32 -15.65
N ALA A 157 6.90 4.13 -15.11
CA ALA A 157 7.57 5.19 -15.85
C ALA A 157 8.45 4.64 -16.99
N LEU A 158 9.22 3.57 -16.74
CA LEU A 158 10.00 2.89 -17.76
C LEU A 158 9.11 2.29 -18.85
N MET A 159 7.95 1.74 -18.50
CA MET A 159 6.96 1.26 -19.48
C MET A 159 6.42 2.40 -20.35
N LEU A 160 6.18 3.58 -19.78
CA LEU A 160 5.78 4.78 -20.55
C LEU A 160 6.86 5.20 -21.55
N ILE A 161 8.14 5.05 -21.20
CA ILE A 161 9.27 5.37 -22.08
C ILE A 161 9.41 4.33 -23.19
N ALA A 162 9.47 3.04 -22.80
CA ALA A 162 9.86 1.95 -23.71
C ALA A 162 8.70 1.48 -24.60
N PHE A 163 7.48 1.44 -24.09
CA PHE A 163 6.34 0.81 -24.76
C PHE A 163 5.24 1.77 -25.18
N ARG A 164 5.23 3.02 -24.67
CA ARG A 164 4.20 4.03 -24.97
C ARG A 164 2.79 3.43 -24.98
N SER A 165 2.11 3.44 -26.13
CA SER A 165 0.75 2.89 -26.30
C SER A 165 0.63 1.39 -26.01
N LYS A 166 1.73 0.66 -25.92
CA LYS A 166 1.81 -0.78 -25.63
C LYS A 166 2.24 -1.06 -24.18
N ALA A 167 2.11 -0.09 -23.26
CA ALA A 167 2.55 -0.25 -21.86
C ALA A 167 1.95 -1.48 -21.16
N PHE A 168 0.76 -1.94 -21.57
CA PHE A 168 0.17 -3.19 -21.09
C PHE A 168 1.04 -4.41 -21.46
N LEU A 169 1.59 -4.47 -22.66
CA LEU A 169 2.51 -5.57 -23.04
C LEU A 169 3.78 -5.56 -22.19
N GLY A 170 4.29 -4.36 -21.85
CA GLY A 170 5.40 -4.23 -20.90
C GLY A 170 5.04 -4.79 -19.52
N SER A 171 3.84 -4.50 -19.02
CA SER A 171 3.38 -5.05 -17.73
C SER A 171 3.25 -6.57 -17.76
N VAL A 172 2.76 -7.14 -18.87
CA VAL A 172 2.69 -8.61 -19.07
C VAL A 172 4.08 -9.23 -19.06
N ALA A 173 5.05 -8.61 -19.74
CA ALA A 173 6.43 -9.13 -19.78
C ALA A 173 7.07 -9.14 -18.39
N VAL A 174 6.96 -8.05 -17.62
CA VAL A 174 7.49 -7.99 -16.24
C VAL A 174 6.75 -8.99 -15.34
N THR A 175 5.43 -9.13 -15.50
CA THR A 175 4.64 -10.11 -14.75
C THR A 175 5.06 -11.55 -15.06
N ALA A 176 5.34 -11.86 -16.32
CA ALA A 176 5.84 -13.18 -16.71
C ALA A 176 7.21 -13.47 -16.07
N ILE A 177 8.13 -12.50 -16.07
CA ILE A 177 9.43 -12.64 -15.40
C ILE A 177 9.24 -12.86 -13.90
N ALA A 178 8.43 -12.04 -13.23
CA ALA A 178 8.16 -12.17 -11.80
C ALA A 178 7.52 -13.53 -11.45
N ALA A 179 6.58 -14.01 -12.28
CA ALA A 179 5.95 -15.31 -12.10
C ALA A 179 6.95 -16.47 -12.30
N LEU A 180 7.83 -16.40 -13.29
CA LEU A 180 8.88 -17.39 -13.50
C LEU A 180 9.87 -17.44 -12.34
N LEU A 181 10.31 -16.30 -11.82
CA LEU A 181 11.19 -16.23 -10.66
C LEU A 181 10.48 -16.80 -9.42
N PHE A 182 9.19 -16.52 -9.26
CA PHE A 182 8.40 -17.07 -8.17
C PHE A 182 8.27 -18.59 -8.27
N LEU A 183 7.86 -19.11 -9.41
CA LEU A 183 7.69 -20.56 -9.66
C LEU A 183 9.01 -21.35 -9.57
N SER A 184 10.14 -20.71 -9.88
CA SER A 184 11.46 -21.32 -9.73
C SER A 184 12.01 -21.29 -8.28
N GLY A 185 11.31 -20.64 -7.36
CA GLY A 185 11.79 -20.42 -5.98
C GLY A 185 12.86 -19.33 -5.85
N LEU A 186 13.31 -18.72 -6.95
CA LEU A 186 14.31 -17.65 -6.90
C LEU A 186 13.78 -16.34 -6.28
N ALA A 187 12.48 -16.08 -6.39
CA ALA A 187 11.85 -14.89 -5.81
C ALA A 187 12.01 -14.81 -4.28
N VAL A 188 12.03 -15.94 -3.59
CA VAL A 188 12.22 -16.01 -2.13
C VAL A 188 13.68 -16.00 -1.69
N SER A 189 14.62 -15.83 -2.62
CA SER A 189 16.03 -15.74 -2.28
C SER A 189 16.33 -14.46 -1.51
N PRO A 190 17.24 -14.49 -0.51
CA PRO A 190 17.63 -13.29 0.23
C PRO A 190 18.13 -12.15 -0.68
N SER A 191 18.72 -12.46 -1.83
CA SER A 191 19.22 -11.48 -2.78
C SER A 191 18.15 -10.65 -3.46
N LEU A 192 16.92 -11.16 -3.57
CA LEU A 192 15.78 -10.45 -4.16
C LEU A 192 14.85 -9.84 -3.12
N ALA A 193 15.04 -10.15 -1.84
CA ALA A 193 14.21 -9.59 -0.78
C ALA A 193 14.23 -8.05 -0.82
N GLY A 194 13.05 -7.43 -0.79
CA GLY A 194 12.92 -5.97 -0.88
C GLY A 194 12.92 -5.39 -2.30
N PHE A 195 13.22 -6.19 -3.32
CA PHE A 195 13.02 -5.82 -4.72
C PHE A 195 11.64 -6.24 -5.21
N PHE A 196 11.11 -5.53 -6.18
CA PHE A 196 9.77 -5.79 -6.74
C PHE A 196 9.60 -7.20 -7.32
N LEU A 197 10.69 -7.89 -7.64
CA LEU A 197 10.69 -9.26 -8.20
C LEU A 197 10.59 -10.36 -7.13
N ASP A 198 10.57 -10.03 -5.84
CA ASP A 198 10.40 -10.98 -4.75
C ASP A 198 8.96 -11.52 -4.58
N GLY A 199 8.11 -11.27 -5.57
CA GLY A 199 6.72 -11.69 -5.63
C GLY A 199 5.72 -10.55 -5.46
N HIS A 200 6.09 -9.43 -4.84
CA HIS A 200 5.16 -8.30 -4.59
C HIS A 200 4.67 -7.62 -5.88
N TRP A 201 5.44 -7.70 -6.97
CA TRP A 201 4.97 -7.23 -8.28
C TRP A 201 3.67 -7.92 -8.72
N LEU A 202 3.48 -9.21 -8.42
CA LEU A 202 2.29 -9.96 -8.84
C LEU A 202 1.01 -9.34 -8.24
N LEU A 203 1.08 -8.89 -7.00
CA LEU A 203 -0.06 -8.24 -6.32
C LEU A 203 -0.46 -6.93 -7.02
N PHE A 204 0.53 -6.14 -7.42
CA PHE A 204 0.32 -4.91 -8.19
C PHE A 204 -0.19 -5.22 -9.61
N ALA A 205 0.36 -6.23 -10.26
CA ALA A 205 -0.01 -6.66 -11.60
C ALA A 205 -1.48 -7.09 -11.71
N PHE A 206 -2.07 -7.67 -10.65
CA PHE A 206 -3.50 -8.00 -10.62
C PHE A 206 -4.38 -6.75 -10.72
N GLY A 207 -4.00 -5.65 -10.08
CA GLY A 207 -4.68 -4.37 -10.24
C GLY A 207 -4.58 -3.81 -11.66
N TRP A 208 -3.39 -3.91 -12.25
CA TRP A 208 -3.18 -3.51 -13.65
C TRP A 208 -4.01 -4.36 -14.60
N ALA A 209 -4.05 -5.68 -14.40
CA ALA A 209 -4.86 -6.60 -15.16
C ALA A 209 -6.37 -6.32 -15.03
N ALA A 210 -6.85 -6.02 -13.81
CA ALA A 210 -8.24 -5.62 -13.58
C ALA A 210 -8.61 -4.34 -14.35
N HIS A 211 -7.76 -3.30 -14.30
CA HIS A 211 -7.96 -2.08 -15.07
C HIS A 211 -8.01 -2.37 -16.58
N HIS A 212 -7.14 -3.24 -17.08
CA HIS A 212 -7.12 -3.60 -18.49
C HIS A 212 -8.38 -4.37 -18.87
N ALA A 213 -8.79 -5.39 -18.10
CA ALA A 213 -10.00 -6.17 -18.34
C ALA A 213 -11.28 -5.32 -18.40
N ILE A 214 -11.39 -4.33 -17.51
CA ILE A 214 -12.54 -3.39 -17.51
C ILE A 214 -12.59 -2.58 -18.80
N ASN A 215 -11.43 -2.19 -19.33
CA ASN A 215 -11.32 -1.33 -20.50
C ASN A 215 -11.09 -2.08 -21.83
N GLU A 216 -10.98 -3.42 -21.80
CA GLU A 216 -10.81 -4.26 -22.99
C GLU A 216 -12.15 -4.41 -23.71
N SER A 217 -12.14 -4.23 -25.03
CA SER A 217 -13.33 -4.41 -25.87
C SER A 217 -13.54 -5.85 -26.32
N ARG A 218 -12.45 -6.63 -26.42
CA ARG A 218 -12.48 -8.01 -26.90
C ARG A 218 -12.90 -8.96 -25.78
N LEU A 219 -14.01 -9.69 -25.95
CA LEU A 219 -14.49 -10.65 -24.97
C LEU A 219 -13.45 -11.73 -24.62
N ALA A 220 -12.73 -12.23 -25.61
CA ALA A 220 -11.66 -13.21 -25.38
C ALA A 220 -10.58 -12.69 -24.45
N GLY A 221 -10.13 -11.43 -24.60
CA GLY A 221 -9.15 -10.81 -23.71
C GLY A 221 -9.66 -10.71 -22.27
N LYS A 222 -10.91 -10.30 -22.07
CA LYS A 222 -11.55 -10.29 -20.75
C LYS A 222 -11.59 -11.66 -20.11
N ILE A 223 -12.03 -12.68 -20.87
CA ILE A 223 -12.12 -14.07 -20.38
C ILE A 223 -10.75 -14.59 -19.98
N CYS A 224 -9.71 -14.33 -20.78
CA CYS A 224 -8.34 -14.75 -20.44
C CYS A 224 -7.85 -14.13 -19.13
N ILE A 225 -8.07 -12.84 -18.91
CA ILE A 225 -7.64 -12.17 -17.68
C ILE A 225 -8.42 -12.68 -16.48
N ILE A 226 -9.75 -12.78 -16.58
CA ILE A 226 -10.60 -13.31 -15.51
C ILE A 226 -10.21 -14.76 -15.19
N GLY A 227 -10.00 -15.58 -16.22
CA GLY A 227 -9.56 -16.97 -16.05
C GLY A 227 -8.21 -17.09 -15.36
N ALA A 228 -7.22 -16.22 -15.71
CA ALA A 228 -5.93 -16.21 -15.05
C ALA A 228 -6.04 -15.80 -13.57
N LEU A 229 -6.84 -14.79 -13.24
CA LEU A 229 -7.09 -14.39 -11.86
C LEU A 229 -7.80 -15.48 -11.05
N LEU A 230 -8.81 -16.13 -11.62
CA LEU A 230 -9.50 -17.26 -11.00
C LEU A 230 -8.55 -18.42 -10.75
N LEU A 231 -7.75 -18.80 -11.76
CA LEU A 231 -6.77 -19.87 -11.64
C LEU A 231 -5.75 -19.56 -10.54
N THR A 232 -5.23 -18.33 -10.49
CA THR A 232 -4.31 -17.92 -9.43
C THR A 232 -4.94 -18.00 -8.05
N THR A 233 -6.19 -17.54 -7.91
CA THR A 233 -6.92 -17.64 -6.65
C THR A 233 -7.08 -19.08 -6.20
N VAL A 234 -7.53 -19.97 -7.09
CA VAL A 234 -7.72 -21.39 -6.78
C VAL A 234 -6.39 -22.07 -6.48
N ALA A 235 -5.35 -21.81 -7.27
CA ALA A 235 -4.02 -22.39 -7.05
C ALA A 235 -3.45 -21.97 -5.69
N ALA A 236 -3.53 -20.70 -5.32
CA ALA A 236 -3.08 -20.21 -4.02
C ALA A 236 -3.87 -20.83 -2.86
N LEU A 237 -5.21 -20.93 -2.98
CA LEU A 237 -6.04 -21.57 -1.96
C LEU A 237 -5.77 -23.08 -1.82
N LEU A 238 -5.38 -23.77 -2.90
CA LEU A 238 -4.99 -25.18 -2.86
C LEU A 238 -3.60 -25.35 -2.25
N ALA A 239 -2.65 -24.47 -2.57
CA ALA A 239 -1.30 -24.47 -1.99
C ALA A 239 -1.35 -24.33 -0.47
N MET A 240 -2.20 -23.44 0.06
CA MET A 240 -2.38 -23.25 1.51
C MET A 240 -2.77 -24.52 2.27
N ARG A 241 -3.35 -25.53 1.61
CA ARG A 241 -3.75 -26.80 2.26
C ARG A 241 -2.57 -27.74 2.50
N GLY A 242 -1.47 -27.56 1.77
CA GLY A 242 -0.29 -28.43 1.85
C GLY A 242 0.90 -27.83 2.60
N GLU A 243 0.82 -26.56 2.97
CA GLU A 243 1.95 -25.83 3.53
C GLU A 243 1.98 -25.88 5.07
N ASN A 244 3.16 -26.21 5.60
CA ASN A 244 3.44 -26.24 7.04
C ASN A 244 4.27 -25.03 7.52
N SER A 245 4.63 -24.10 6.60
CA SER A 245 5.42 -22.92 6.95
C SER A 245 4.56 -21.65 6.96
N ASP A 246 4.65 -20.86 8.01
CA ASP A 246 3.90 -19.60 8.14
C ASP A 246 4.22 -18.62 7.01
N THR A 247 5.46 -18.58 6.53
CA THR A 247 5.90 -17.66 5.48
C THR A 247 5.22 -17.95 4.13
N ALA A 248 5.17 -19.24 3.72
CA ALA A 248 4.51 -19.64 2.48
C ALA A 248 2.99 -19.41 2.56
N LEU A 249 2.38 -19.76 3.69
CA LEU A 249 0.96 -19.51 3.96
C LEU A 249 0.63 -18.01 3.85
N HIS A 250 1.49 -17.14 4.38
CA HIS A 250 1.32 -15.68 4.26
C HIS A 250 1.35 -15.21 2.80
N PHE A 251 2.27 -15.74 1.98
CA PHE A 251 2.37 -15.34 0.59
C PHE A 251 1.19 -15.84 -0.24
N ASP A 252 0.77 -17.08 -0.07
CA ASP A 252 -0.38 -17.67 -0.75
C ASP A 252 -1.67 -16.93 -0.41
N LEU A 253 -1.87 -16.58 0.86
CA LEU A 253 -3.01 -15.75 1.28
C LEU A 253 -2.94 -14.34 0.67
N SER A 254 -1.74 -13.78 0.48
CA SER A 254 -1.56 -12.51 -0.24
C SER A 254 -2.00 -12.61 -1.69
N LEU A 255 -1.56 -13.65 -2.41
CA LEU A 255 -1.95 -13.88 -3.79
C LEU A 255 -3.46 -14.13 -3.92
N ALA A 256 -4.02 -15.00 -3.08
CA ALA A 256 -5.45 -15.31 -3.10
C ALA A 256 -6.30 -14.07 -2.82
N SER A 257 -5.95 -13.28 -1.80
CA SER A 257 -6.68 -12.06 -1.44
C SER A 257 -6.58 -10.98 -2.51
N ALA A 258 -5.39 -10.79 -3.10
CA ALA A 258 -5.15 -9.81 -4.16
C ALA A 258 -5.89 -10.19 -5.46
N ALA A 259 -5.80 -11.45 -5.91
CA ALA A 259 -6.49 -11.91 -7.10
C ALA A 259 -8.02 -11.87 -6.93
N SER A 260 -8.53 -12.29 -5.77
CA SER A 260 -9.97 -12.19 -5.43
C SER A 260 -10.44 -10.73 -5.41
N PHE A 261 -9.65 -9.82 -4.87
CA PHE A 261 -10.01 -8.40 -4.86
C PHE A 261 -9.97 -7.78 -6.27
N ALA A 262 -9.03 -8.18 -7.11
CA ALA A 262 -8.98 -7.77 -8.52
C ALA A 262 -10.22 -8.26 -9.29
N LEU A 263 -10.67 -9.49 -9.05
CA LEU A 263 -11.93 -10.03 -9.58
C LEU A 263 -13.14 -9.23 -9.07
N LEU A 264 -13.16 -8.89 -7.78
CA LEU A 264 -14.23 -8.08 -7.20
C LEU A 264 -14.32 -6.70 -7.88
N LEU A 265 -13.17 -6.05 -8.19
CA LEU A 265 -13.16 -4.78 -8.93
C LEU A 265 -13.79 -4.94 -10.33
N ILE A 266 -13.48 -6.01 -11.05
CA ILE A 266 -14.04 -6.26 -12.38
C ILE A 266 -15.57 -6.50 -12.28
N ILE A 267 -16.00 -7.31 -11.31
CA ILE A 267 -17.41 -7.65 -11.10
C ILE A 267 -18.21 -6.43 -10.64
N ALA A 268 -17.66 -5.60 -9.75
CA ALA A 268 -18.34 -4.44 -9.18
C ALA A 268 -18.42 -3.25 -10.15
N HIS A 269 -17.54 -3.17 -11.15
CA HIS A 269 -17.45 -2.05 -12.07
C HIS A 269 -18.77 -1.62 -12.72
N PRO A 270 -19.68 -2.53 -13.18
CA PRO A 270 -20.97 -2.11 -13.75
C PRO A 270 -21.86 -1.32 -12.79
N TRP A 271 -21.65 -1.46 -11.49
CA TRP A 271 -22.42 -0.76 -10.45
C TRP A 271 -21.75 0.52 -9.95
N ASP A 272 -20.56 0.90 -10.46
CA ASP A 272 -19.81 2.09 -9.99
C ASP A 272 -20.65 3.37 -10.01
N ALA A 273 -21.45 3.58 -11.06
CA ALA A 273 -22.30 4.76 -11.19
C ALA A 273 -23.43 4.79 -10.13
N VAL A 274 -23.94 3.63 -9.74
CA VAL A 274 -24.97 3.48 -8.69
C VAL A 274 -24.34 3.63 -7.32
N LEU A 275 -23.24 2.90 -7.07
CA LEU A 275 -22.52 2.92 -5.81
C LEU A 275 -21.97 4.32 -5.48
N SER A 276 -21.46 5.06 -6.46
CA SER A 276 -20.92 6.41 -6.24
C SER A 276 -21.99 7.42 -5.80
N LYS A 277 -23.26 7.19 -6.11
CA LYS A 277 -24.39 8.04 -5.72
C LYS A 277 -25.11 7.55 -4.46
N ALA A 278 -24.87 6.32 -4.04
CA ALA A 278 -25.53 5.74 -2.89
C ALA A 278 -25.11 6.45 -1.59
N ARG A 279 -26.06 6.79 -0.73
CA ARG A 279 -25.77 7.43 0.57
C ARG A 279 -24.91 6.56 1.47
N LEU A 280 -25.07 5.25 1.40
CA LEU A 280 -24.33 4.27 2.20
C LEU A 280 -22.83 4.26 1.87
N THR A 281 -22.42 4.57 0.64
CA THR A 281 -21.01 4.56 0.22
C THR A 281 -20.30 5.89 0.47
N GLN A 282 -21.03 6.98 0.73
CA GLN A 282 -20.43 8.30 0.95
C GLN A 282 -19.47 8.35 2.16
N PRO A 283 -19.76 7.73 3.33
CA PRO A 283 -18.81 7.67 4.43
C PRO A 283 -17.50 6.96 4.04
N PHE A 284 -17.60 5.85 3.31
CA PHE A 284 -16.42 5.13 2.81
C PHE A 284 -15.59 5.97 1.83
N ALA A 285 -16.24 6.71 0.95
CA ALA A 285 -15.58 7.64 0.05
C ALA A 285 -14.90 8.81 0.81
N ALA A 286 -15.51 9.28 1.88
CA ALA A 286 -14.91 10.31 2.75
C ALA A 286 -13.66 9.76 3.47
N VAL A 287 -13.74 8.56 4.05
CA VAL A 287 -12.58 7.88 4.65
C VAL A 287 -11.49 7.62 3.59
N GLY A 288 -11.87 7.20 2.38
CA GLY A 288 -10.92 6.97 1.28
C GLY A 288 -10.10 8.22 0.92
N LYS A 289 -10.65 9.43 1.04
CA LYS A 289 -9.93 10.67 0.76
C LYS A 289 -8.78 10.95 1.72
N ILE A 290 -8.90 10.52 2.96
CA ILE A 290 -7.91 10.75 4.02
C ILE A 290 -7.08 9.50 4.32
N SER A 291 -7.36 8.40 3.62
CA SER A 291 -6.78 7.08 3.91
C SER A 291 -5.25 7.08 3.84
N TYR A 292 -4.66 7.86 2.93
CA TYR A 292 -3.20 7.95 2.82
C TYR A 292 -2.59 8.68 4.03
N SER A 293 -3.19 9.78 4.47
CA SER A 293 -2.75 10.49 5.68
C SER A 293 -2.85 9.61 6.93
N VAL A 294 -3.99 8.92 7.10
CA VAL A 294 -4.17 7.97 8.21
C VAL A 294 -3.18 6.83 8.10
N TYR A 295 -2.94 6.31 6.88
CA TYR A 295 -1.95 5.28 6.63
C TYR A 295 -0.54 5.70 7.08
N LEU A 296 -0.09 6.91 6.74
CA LEU A 296 1.24 7.39 7.12
C LEU A 296 1.39 7.65 8.63
N THR A 297 0.32 8.03 9.31
CA THR A 297 0.41 8.55 10.69
C THR A 297 -0.07 7.58 11.76
N HIS A 298 -0.78 6.49 11.43
CA HIS A 298 -1.40 5.61 12.43
C HIS A 298 -0.41 4.76 13.23
N TYR A 299 0.76 4.46 12.64
CA TYR A 299 1.69 3.47 13.23
C TYR A 299 2.15 3.85 14.63
N ALA A 300 2.63 5.09 14.81
CA ALA A 300 3.12 5.54 16.12
C ALA A 300 2.03 5.58 17.21
N PRO A 301 0.86 6.24 17.02
CA PRO A 301 -0.17 6.27 18.05
C PRO A 301 -0.73 4.88 18.38
N VAL A 302 -0.92 3.99 17.38
CA VAL A 302 -1.40 2.63 17.62
C VAL A 302 -0.38 1.85 18.46
N THR A 303 0.89 1.91 18.10
CA THR A 303 1.98 1.21 18.79
C THR A 303 2.11 1.70 20.23
N LEU A 304 2.11 3.03 20.46
CA LEU A 304 2.23 3.59 21.79
C LEU A 304 1.04 3.25 22.71
N ILE A 305 -0.19 3.34 22.18
CA ILE A 305 -1.39 2.94 22.93
C ILE A 305 -1.31 1.46 23.28
N SER A 306 -1.02 0.58 22.30
CA SER A 306 -0.95 -0.86 22.55
C SER A 306 0.13 -1.21 23.58
N ALA A 307 1.32 -0.58 23.49
CA ALA A 307 2.40 -0.77 24.45
C ALA A 307 2.04 -0.26 25.85
N ALA A 308 1.42 0.91 25.95
CA ALA A 308 1.01 1.48 27.25
C ALA A 308 -0.03 0.60 27.96
N PHE A 309 -1.01 0.07 27.24
CA PHE A 309 -2.01 -0.83 27.81
C PHE A 309 -1.41 -2.18 28.18
N ALA A 310 -0.48 -2.70 27.38
CA ALA A 310 0.26 -3.91 27.72
C ALA A 310 1.09 -3.72 29.00
N GLY A 311 1.75 -2.57 29.16
CA GLY A 311 2.56 -2.25 30.34
C GLY A 311 1.77 -2.17 31.65
N VAL A 312 0.47 -1.89 31.60
CA VAL A 312 -0.43 -1.93 32.75
C VAL A 312 -1.24 -3.24 32.86
N GLY A 313 -0.85 -4.27 32.09
CA GLY A 313 -1.47 -5.61 32.15
C GLY A 313 -2.80 -5.72 31.39
N LEU A 314 -3.22 -4.72 30.63
CA LEU A 314 -4.44 -4.73 29.83
C LEU A 314 -4.18 -5.19 28.38
N HIS A 315 -3.70 -6.42 28.23
CA HIS A 315 -3.35 -7.02 26.94
C HIS A 315 -4.09 -8.34 26.63
N SER A 316 -5.20 -8.59 27.36
CA SER A 316 -6.11 -9.69 27.04
C SER A 316 -6.85 -9.47 25.72
N HIS A 317 -7.42 -10.53 25.13
CA HIS A 317 -8.24 -10.45 23.92
C HIS A 317 -9.38 -9.43 24.06
N PHE A 318 -10.13 -9.50 25.20
CA PHE A 318 -11.23 -8.57 25.46
C PHE A 318 -10.75 -7.14 25.60
N SER A 319 -9.74 -6.85 26.46
CA SER A 319 -9.26 -5.48 26.68
C SER A 319 -8.70 -4.86 25.40
N THR A 320 -8.02 -5.66 24.59
CA THR A 320 -7.48 -5.17 23.29
C THR A 320 -8.60 -4.80 22.32
N LEU A 321 -9.62 -5.64 22.17
CA LEU A 321 -10.74 -5.36 21.26
C LEU A 321 -11.67 -4.27 21.77
N ALA A 322 -11.95 -4.26 23.09
CA ALA A 322 -12.93 -3.34 23.69
C ALA A 322 -12.36 -1.96 24.02
N VAL A 323 -11.06 -1.85 24.26
CA VAL A 323 -10.43 -0.57 24.72
C VAL A 323 -9.32 -0.14 23.77
N VAL A 324 -8.28 -0.98 23.57
CA VAL A 324 -7.09 -0.58 22.79
C VAL A 324 -7.47 -0.26 21.34
N LEU A 325 -8.28 -1.09 20.73
CA LEU A 325 -8.66 -0.94 19.32
C LEU A 325 -9.49 0.34 19.06
N PRO A 326 -10.57 0.65 19.81
CA PRO A 326 -11.31 1.91 19.65
C PRO A 326 -10.44 3.14 19.90
N LEU A 327 -9.57 3.12 20.93
CA LEU A 327 -8.65 4.22 21.20
C LEU A 327 -7.62 4.38 20.08
N SER A 328 -7.13 3.30 19.51
CA SER A 328 -6.22 3.29 18.37
C SER A 328 -6.88 3.91 17.12
N PHE A 329 -8.14 3.62 16.86
CA PHE A 329 -8.90 4.26 15.80
C PHE A 329 -9.07 5.76 16.04
N LEU A 330 -9.49 6.14 17.25
CA LEU A 330 -9.66 7.54 17.61
C LEU A 330 -8.36 8.33 17.49
N ALA A 331 -7.26 7.82 18.03
CA ALA A 331 -5.95 8.47 17.96
C ALA A 331 -5.45 8.57 16.49
N SER A 332 -5.59 7.50 15.71
CA SER A 332 -5.23 7.51 14.29
C SER A 332 -6.03 8.55 13.50
N TRP A 333 -7.30 8.73 13.84
CA TRP A 333 -8.15 9.75 13.22
C TRP A 333 -7.77 11.16 13.67
N LEU A 334 -7.54 11.37 14.96
CA LEU A 334 -7.15 12.66 15.54
C LEU A 334 -5.82 13.16 14.99
N VAL A 335 -4.90 12.28 14.65
CA VAL A 335 -3.62 12.64 14.00
C VAL A 335 -3.76 12.71 12.49
N GLY A 336 -4.40 11.73 11.86
CA GLY A 336 -4.47 11.61 10.40
C GLY A 336 -5.34 12.67 9.74
N TYR A 337 -6.45 13.10 10.36
CA TYR A 337 -7.32 14.12 9.78
C TYR A 337 -6.68 15.52 9.71
N PRO A 338 -6.06 16.06 10.79
CA PRO A 338 -5.28 17.29 10.70
C PRO A 338 -4.12 17.16 9.71
N PHE A 339 -3.42 16.02 9.68
CA PHE A 339 -2.35 15.78 8.73
C PHE A 339 -2.85 15.89 7.27
N TYR A 340 -4.01 15.31 6.97
CA TYR A 340 -4.66 15.47 5.67
C TYR A 340 -4.91 16.95 5.33
N LEU A 341 -5.50 17.71 6.25
CA LEU A 341 -5.87 19.11 5.99
C LEU A 341 -4.64 20.00 5.81
N LEU A 342 -3.61 19.79 6.63
CA LEU A 342 -2.45 20.69 6.69
C LEU A 342 -1.38 20.31 5.67
N ILE A 343 -1.22 19.02 5.36
CA ILE A 343 -0.15 18.52 4.53
C ILE A 343 -0.69 17.95 3.21
N GLU A 344 -1.35 16.78 3.21
CA GLU A 344 -1.69 16.06 1.99
C GLU A 344 -2.55 16.89 1.02
N ARG A 345 -3.58 17.55 1.55
CA ARG A 345 -4.50 18.34 0.74
C ARG A 345 -3.79 19.47 -0.03
N ARG A 346 -2.74 20.07 0.54
CA ARG A 346 -2.00 21.16 -0.12
C ARG A 346 -1.27 20.68 -1.37
N PHE A 347 -0.70 19.48 -1.31
CA PHE A 347 0.01 18.88 -2.43
C PHE A 347 -0.91 18.19 -3.45
N SER A 348 -2.09 17.75 -3.04
CA SER A 348 -3.08 17.12 -3.93
C SER A 348 -3.96 18.15 -4.69
N THR A 349 -4.29 19.31 -4.09
CA THR A 349 -5.22 20.31 -4.65
C THR A 349 -4.56 21.46 -5.39
N GLY A 350 -3.29 21.74 -5.14
CA GLY A 350 -2.54 22.81 -5.84
C GLY A 350 -2.53 22.68 -7.37
N ARG A 351 -2.87 21.51 -7.86
CA ARG A 351 -2.92 21.15 -9.28
C ARG A 351 -4.23 21.45 -10.01
N LYS A 352 -5.36 21.49 -9.30
CA LYS A 352 -6.65 21.86 -9.92
C LYS A 352 -6.66 23.34 -10.32
N LYS A 353 -5.95 24.20 -9.59
CA LYS A 353 -5.78 25.62 -9.94
C LYS A 353 -4.90 25.82 -11.18
N SER A 354 -3.80 25.06 -11.31
CA SER A 354 -2.92 25.16 -12.48
C SER A 354 -3.56 24.60 -13.76
N ALA A 355 -4.33 23.52 -13.68
CA ALA A 355 -5.05 22.97 -14.81
C ALA A 355 -6.20 23.89 -15.26
N LYS A 356 -6.88 24.56 -14.31
CA LYS A 356 -7.93 25.55 -14.62
C LYS A 356 -7.35 26.86 -15.17
N ALA A 357 -6.15 27.25 -14.75
CA ALA A 357 -5.44 28.40 -15.32
C ALA A 357 -4.92 28.11 -16.74
N ALA A 358 -4.49 26.88 -17.02
CA ALA A 358 -4.07 26.46 -18.36
C ALA A 358 -5.25 26.32 -19.35
N SER A 359 -6.46 26.01 -18.87
CA SER A 359 -7.67 25.96 -19.71
C SER A 359 -8.33 27.34 -19.91
N CYS A 360 -7.86 28.37 -19.22
CA CYS A 360 -8.34 29.77 -19.36
C CYS A 360 -7.38 30.65 -20.19
N LEU A 361 -6.42 30.08 -20.91
CA LEU A 361 -5.70 30.84 -21.95
C LEU A 361 -6.64 31.01 -23.12
N PRO A 362 -6.82 32.25 -23.64
CA PRO A 362 -7.75 32.50 -24.74
C PRO A 362 -7.28 31.76 -25.99
N GLU A 363 -8.22 31.14 -26.69
CA GLU A 363 -8.08 30.57 -28.04
C GLU A 363 -7.74 31.67 -29.08
N SER A 364 -6.62 32.29 -28.98
CA SER A 364 -6.08 33.10 -30.02
C SER A 364 -4.85 32.41 -30.57
N ILE A 365 -5.08 31.60 -31.58
CA ILE A 365 -4.26 31.20 -32.74
C ILE A 365 -4.76 29.80 -33.16
N ALA A 366 -5.98 29.74 -33.68
CA ALA A 366 -6.37 28.68 -34.61
C ALA A 366 -5.85 29.08 -36.00
N PRO A 367 -5.12 28.21 -36.71
CA PRO A 367 -4.79 28.45 -38.09
C PRO A 367 -6.11 28.43 -38.91
N GLN A 368 -6.40 29.53 -39.61
CA GLN A 368 -7.48 29.66 -40.56
C GLN A 368 -7.41 28.48 -41.55
N LYS A 369 -8.52 27.76 -41.67
CA LYS A 369 -8.77 26.86 -42.79
C LYS A 369 -8.79 27.71 -44.07
N ALA A 370 -7.89 27.43 -45.01
CA ALA A 370 -7.92 27.93 -46.36
C ALA A 370 -9.17 27.37 -47.07
N PRO A 371 -9.87 28.18 -47.87
CA PRO A 371 -11.02 27.74 -48.64
C PRO A 371 -10.59 27.06 -49.94
N CYS A 372 -11.39 26.13 -50.36
CA CYS A 372 -11.52 25.31 -51.55
C CYS A 372 -11.09 23.84 -51.40
#